data_b1e5d2deb53715b1110bd0abb0dbdff9
#
_entry.id   b1e5d2deb53715b1110bd0abb0dbdff9
#
_cell.length_a   1.000
_cell.length_b   1.000
_cell.length_c   1.000
_cell.angle_alpha   90.00
_cell.angle_beta   90.00
_cell.angle_gamma   90.00
#
_symmetry.space_group_name_H-M   'P 1'
#
loop_
_entity.id
_entity.type
_entity.pdbx_description
1 polymer ?
#
loop_
_entity_poly.entity_id
_entity_poly.type
_entity_poly.pdbx_seq_one_letter_code
_entity_poly.pdbx_strand_id
1 'polypeptide(L)'
;PQLLRFTENAKNQLDEFRDKVRVLEGTAEGLLLSFLGKMPGLSIRISLILAFLDFAAEGAERPREITPDHYGRAAYLVEHYVLPMARRAYAGASVPEVERSALRLVALVRKKQLMQFSSRQVLRGEHAGLHPAEKLDPVLRRLEEADCIRSVEIPAGPNGGRPEKRYLVNPALLE
;
A
#
# COMPACT_ATOMS: atom_id res chain seq x y z
N PRO A 1 17.71 -30.87 17.24
CA PRO A 1 17.23 -30.26 16.01
C PRO A 1 18.14 -30.67 14.86
N GLN A 2 17.56 -31.08 13.73
CA GLN A 2 18.32 -31.44 12.54
C GLN A 2 18.47 -30.19 11.68
N LEU A 3 19.72 -29.84 11.33
CA LEU A 3 20.02 -28.75 10.42
C LEU A 3 20.04 -29.28 8.98
N LEU A 4 19.22 -28.69 8.09
CA LEU A 4 19.35 -28.86 6.65
C LEU A 4 20.31 -27.81 6.11
N ARG A 5 21.24 -28.22 5.28
CA ARG A 5 22.19 -27.33 4.61
C ARG A 5 21.73 -27.08 3.17
N PHE A 6 22.17 -26.01 2.61
CA PHE A 6 22.02 -25.75 1.18
C PHE A 6 23.11 -26.48 0.42
N THR A 7 22.76 -27.06 -0.73
CA THR A 7 23.80 -27.47 -1.70
C THR A 7 24.53 -26.23 -2.21
N GLU A 8 25.73 -26.35 -2.73
CA GLU A 8 26.52 -25.22 -3.20
C GLU A 8 25.77 -24.42 -4.31
N ASN A 9 25.15 -25.12 -5.25
CA ASN A 9 24.36 -24.47 -6.29
C ASN A 9 23.12 -23.75 -5.75
N ALA A 10 22.44 -24.27 -4.76
CA ALA A 10 21.32 -23.59 -4.12
C ALA A 10 21.76 -22.36 -3.32
N LYS A 11 22.97 -22.40 -2.75
CA LYS A 11 23.57 -21.27 -2.06
C LYS A 11 23.93 -20.15 -3.04
N ASN A 12 24.49 -20.49 -4.21
CA ASN A 12 24.76 -19.52 -5.26
C ASN A 12 23.47 -18.81 -5.72
N GLN A 13 22.37 -19.54 -5.93
CA GLN A 13 21.06 -18.95 -6.23
C GLN A 13 20.55 -18.02 -5.11
N LEU A 14 20.79 -18.37 -3.84
CA LEU A 14 20.45 -17.50 -2.71
C LEU A 14 21.26 -16.19 -2.75
N ASP A 15 22.54 -16.27 -3.05
CA ASP A 15 23.40 -15.08 -3.11
C ASP A 15 23.01 -14.19 -4.30
N GLU A 16 22.73 -14.75 -5.48
CA GLU A 16 22.15 -14.01 -6.61
C GLU A 16 20.81 -13.32 -6.26
N PHE A 17 19.94 -14.03 -5.54
CA PHE A 17 18.66 -13.46 -5.08
C PHE A 17 18.87 -12.31 -4.09
N ARG A 18 19.84 -12.42 -3.18
CA ARG A 18 20.21 -11.34 -2.25
C ARG A 18 20.71 -10.10 -2.99
N ASP A 19 21.51 -10.27 -4.05
CA ASP A 19 22.02 -9.17 -4.84
C ASP A 19 20.87 -8.46 -5.59
N LYS A 20 19.93 -9.22 -6.17
CA LYS A 20 18.69 -8.64 -6.73
C LYS A 20 17.92 -7.83 -5.71
N VAL A 21 17.75 -8.35 -4.49
CA VAL A 21 17.03 -7.63 -3.42
C VAL A 21 17.75 -6.34 -3.03
N ARG A 22 19.08 -6.32 -2.93
CA ARG A 22 19.87 -5.11 -2.66
C ARG A 22 19.65 -4.02 -3.70
N VAL A 23 19.56 -4.39 -4.99
CA VAL A 23 19.25 -3.42 -6.05
C VAL A 23 17.86 -2.81 -5.85
N LEU A 24 16.87 -3.62 -5.47
CA LEU A 24 15.51 -3.14 -5.17
C LEU A 24 15.46 -2.25 -3.92
N GLU A 25 16.23 -2.56 -2.89
CA GLU A 25 16.35 -1.76 -1.67
C GLU A 25 16.88 -0.35 -1.95
N GLY A 26 17.77 -0.20 -2.94
CA GLY A 26 18.33 1.09 -3.31
C GLY A 26 17.31 2.11 -3.84
N THR A 27 16.12 1.67 -4.23
CA THR A 27 15.05 2.54 -4.76
C THR A 27 13.78 2.51 -3.93
N ALA A 28 13.76 1.74 -2.85
CA ALA A 28 12.58 1.55 -2.00
C ALA A 28 12.68 2.35 -0.71
N GLU A 29 11.53 2.75 -0.17
CA GLU A 29 11.42 3.49 1.08
C GLU A 29 10.34 2.89 2.00
N GLY A 30 10.39 3.26 3.27
CA GLY A 30 9.35 2.97 4.25
C GLY A 30 9.07 1.48 4.45
N LEU A 31 7.80 1.10 4.42
CA LEU A 31 7.37 -0.29 4.68
C LEU A 31 7.84 -1.25 3.60
N LEU A 32 7.95 -0.81 2.35
CA LEU A 32 8.44 -1.65 1.26
C LEU A 32 9.92 -2.00 1.47
N LEU A 33 10.75 -1.03 1.84
CA LEU A 33 12.16 -1.27 2.18
C LEU A 33 12.29 -2.29 3.31
N SER A 34 11.51 -2.11 4.39
CA SER A 34 11.48 -3.06 5.50
C SER A 34 11.04 -4.48 5.09
N PHE A 35 10.16 -4.61 4.12
CA PHE A 35 9.73 -5.89 3.56
C PHE A 35 10.83 -6.52 2.71
N LEU A 36 11.48 -5.75 1.83
CA LEU A 36 12.58 -6.23 0.98
C LEU A 36 13.69 -6.87 1.81
N GLY A 37 14.12 -6.24 2.89
CA GLY A 37 15.13 -6.82 3.79
C GLY A 37 14.75 -8.17 4.42
N LYS A 38 13.47 -8.53 4.41
CA LYS A 38 12.98 -9.84 4.91
C LYS A 38 12.84 -10.89 3.82
N MET A 39 12.87 -10.51 2.54
CA MET A 39 12.65 -11.43 1.41
C MET A 39 13.65 -12.61 1.36
N PRO A 40 14.96 -12.41 1.57
CA PRO A 40 15.90 -13.54 1.58
C PRO A 40 15.58 -14.57 2.68
N GLY A 41 15.23 -14.10 3.87
CA GLY A 41 14.81 -14.99 4.95
C GLY A 41 13.49 -15.71 4.68
N LEU A 42 12.58 -15.09 3.95
CA LEU A 42 11.31 -15.67 3.52
C LEU A 42 11.55 -16.78 2.48
N SER A 43 12.38 -16.53 1.46
CA SER A 43 12.71 -17.51 0.43
C SER A 43 13.36 -18.78 1.02
N ILE A 44 14.26 -18.62 2.00
CA ILE A 44 14.88 -19.73 2.74
C ILE A 44 13.82 -20.58 3.47
N ARG A 45 12.88 -19.96 4.16
CA ARG A 45 11.82 -20.68 4.88
C ARG A 45 10.88 -21.42 3.92
N ILE A 46 10.52 -20.79 2.80
CA ILE A 46 9.67 -21.44 1.79
C ILE A 46 10.40 -22.60 1.14
N SER A 47 11.70 -22.48 0.82
CA SER A 47 12.46 -23.60 0.25
C SER A 47 12.52 -24.82 1.18
N LEU A 48 12.62 -24.59 2.49
CA LEU A 48 12.54 -25.65 3.47
C LEU A 48 11.16 -26.34 3.48
N ILE A 49 10.08 -25.53 3.43
CA ILE A 49 8.71 -26.05 3.37
C ILE A 49 8.52 -26.89 2.11
N LEU A 50 8.98 -26.41 0.94
CA LEU A 50 8.88 -27.14 -0.32
C LEU A 50 9.63 -28.48 -0.27
N ALA A 51 10.84 -28.52 0.28
CA ALA A 51 11.59 -29.75 0.44
C ALA A 51 10.84 -30.81 1.29
N PHE A 52 10.13 -30.37 2.34
CA PHE A 52 9.33 -31.29 3.16
C PHE A 52 7.97 -31.63 2.51
N LEU A 53 7.40 -30.76 1.70
CA LEU A 53 6.19 -31.05 0.93
C LEU A 53 6.48 -32.13 -0.14
N ASP A 54 7.60 -32.03 -0.87
CA ASP A 54 8.02 -33.03 -1.85
C ASP A 54 8.26 -34.39 -1.17
N PHE A 55 8.94 -34.40 -0.02
CA PHE A 55 9.08 -35.59 0.79
C PHE A 55 7.74 -36.23 1.17
N ALA A 56 6.78 -35.40 1.62
CA ALA A 56 5.47 -35.90 2.05
C ALA A 56 4.62 -36.41 0.88
N ALA A 57 4.74 -35.78 -0.31
CA ALA A 57 3.95 -36.13 -1.50
C ALA A 57 4.50 -37.38 -2.20
N GLU A 58 5.81 -37.53 -2.30
CA GLU A 58 6.45 -38.58 -3.10
C GLU A 58 6.79 -39.86 -2.29
N GLY A 59 6.64 -39.82 -0.96
CA GLY A 59 7.09 -40.91 -0.08
C GLY A 59 8.59 -41.18 -0.14
N ALA A 60 9.35 -40.16 -0.60
CA ALA A 60 10.78 -40.22 -0.77
C ALA A 60 11.54 -40.26 0.58
N GLU A 61 12.88 -40.35 0.55
CA GLU A 61 13.68 -40.17 1.75
C GLU A 61 13.57 -38.75 2.32
N ARG A 62 13.61 -38.66 3.64
CA ARG A 62 13.61 -37.36 4.34
C ARG A 62 14.70 -36.43 3.78
N PRO A 63 14.39 -35.16 3.45
CA PRO A 63 15.37 -34.27 2.85
C PRO A 63 16.56 -34.06 3.81
N ARG A 64 17.76 -34.14 3.28
CA ARG A 64 19.02 -33.89 3.99
C ARG A 64 19.58 -32.51 3.64
N GLU A 65 19.24 -31.98 2.47
CA GLU A 65 19.73 -30.73 1.92
C GLU A 65 18.62 -29.99 1.16
N ILE A 66 18.77 -28.69 1.04
CA ILE A 66 17.96 -27.85 0.16
C ILE A 66 18.64 -27.79 -1.21
N THR A 67 17.99 -28.34 -2.21
CA THR A 67 18.47 -28.38 -3.59
C THR A 67 18.20 -27.08 -4.35
N PRO A 68 18.84 -26.86 -5.52
CA PRO A 68 18.54 -25.72 -6.40
C PRO A 68 17.08 -25.65 -6.83
N ASP A 69 16.42 -26.80 -7.01
CA ASP A 69 15.00 -26.84 -7.37
C ASP A 69 14.11 -26.30 -6.24
N HIS A 70 14.31 -26.77 -5.01
CA HIS A 70 13.58 -26.26 -3.85
C HIS A 70 13.76 -24.76 -3.69
N TYR A 71 15.01 -24.27 -3.81
CA TYR A 71 15.29 -22.86 -3.65
C TYR A 71 14.78 -22.03 -4.82
N GLY A 72 14.96 -22.46 -6.05
CA GLY A 72 14.50 -21.78 -7.26
C GLY A 72 12.99 -21.57 -7.26
N ARG A 73 12.20 -22.59 -6.92
CA ARG A 73 10.73 -22.48 -6.76
C ARG A 73 10.35 -21.48 -5.67
N ALA A 74 11.05 -21.50 -4.54
CA ALA A 74 10.81 -20.57 -3.45
C ALA A 74 11.15 -19.12 -3.85
N ALA A 75 12.28 -18.90 -4.48
CA ALA A 75 12.69 -17.58 -4.98
C ALA A 75 11.69 -17.04 -6.02
N TYR A 76 11.29 -17.89 -6.97
CA TYR A 76 10.28 -17.55 -7.98
C TYR A 76 8.95 -17.12 -7.34
N LEU A 77 8.44 -17.87 -6.36
CA LEU A 77 7.21 -17.53 -5.66
C LEU A 77 7.33 -16.18 -4.95
N VAL A 78 8.46 -15.93 -4.26
CA VAL A 78 8.68 -14.66 -3.55
C VAL A 78 8.80 -13.49 -4.54
N GLU A 79 9.51 -13.66 -5.65
CA GLU A 79 9.75 -12.60 -6.63
C GLU A 79 8.48 -12.29 -7.45
N HIS A 80 7.75 -13.31 -7.92
CA HIS A 80 6.67 -13.14 -8.89
C HIS A 80 5.28 -13.08 -8.26
N TYR A 81 5.11 -13.51 -7.03
CA TYR A 81 3.82 -13.44 -6.34
C TYR A 81 3.85 -12.57 -5.11
N VAL A 82 4.76 -12.84 -4.16
CA VAL A 82 4.75 -12.15 -2.85
C VAL A 82 5.18 -10.69 -2.99
N LEU A 83 6.22 -10.39 -3.75
CA LEU A 83 6.72 -9.02 -3.97
C LEU A 83 5.68 -8.13 -4.69
N PRO A 84 5.02 -8.54 -5.78
CA PRO A 84 3.93 -7.75 -6.38
C PRO A 84 2.77 -7.50 -5.42
N MET A 85 2.42 -8.47 -4.57
CA MET A 85 1.39 -8.30 -3.53
C MET A 85 1.83 -7.29 -2.47
N ALA A 86 3.07 -7.37 -1.99
CA ALA A 86 3.64 -6.43 -1.04
C ALA A 86 3.68 -5.01 -1.61
N ARG A 87 4.09 -4.84 -2.87
CA ARG A 87 4.06 -3.54 -3.55
C ARG A 87 2.66 -2.94 -3.57
N ARG A 88 1.63 -3.72 -3.90
CA ARG A 88 0.23 -3.27 -3.86
C ARG A 88 -0.23 -2.90 -2.45
N ALA A 89 0.09 -3.74 -1.47
CA ALA A 89 -0.30 -3.49 -0.08
C ALA A 89 0.37 -2.23 0.50
N TYR A 90 1.66 -2.04 0.22
CA TYR A 90 2.44 -0.94 0.79
C TYR A 90 2.36 0.35 -0.03
N ALA A 91 1.99 0.30 -1.32
CA ALA A 91 1.76 1.51 -2.12
C ALA A 91 0.70 2.43 -1.49
N GLY A 92 -0.37 1.84 -0.95
CA GLY A 92 -1.39 2.61 -0.21
C GLY A 92 -0.94 3.10 1.17
N ALA A 93 0.05 2.45 1.78
CA ALA A 93 0.55 2.82 3.12
C ALA A 93 1.60 3.93 3.09
N SER A 94 2.27 4.14 1.96
CA SER A 94 3.26 5.22 1.75
C SER A 94 2.60 6.57 1.44
N VAL A 95 1.32 6.59 1.07
CA VAL A 95 0.59 7.82 0.81
C VAL A 95 0.27 8.53 2.14
N PRO A 96 0.64 9.81 2.32
CA PRO A 96 0.31 10.57 3.52
C PRO A 96 -1.19 10.52 3.86
N GLU A 97 -1.54 10.55 5.16
CA GLU A 97 -2.95 10.45 5.58
C GLU A 97 -3.82 11.54 4.95
N VAL A 98 -3.27 12.75 4.80
CA VAL A 98 -3.95 13.88 4.15
C VAL A 98 -4.27 13.56 2.69
N GLU A 99 -3.33 12.99 1.95
CA GLU A 99 -3.52 12.62 0.53
C GLU A 99 -4.54 11.49 0.39
N ARG A 100 -4.47 10.45 1.23
CA ARG A 100 -5.49 9.38 1.26
C ARG A 100 -6.88 9.92 1.56
N SER A 101 -6.97 10.86 2.49
CA SER A 101 -8.23 11.50 2.87
C SER A 101 -8.75 12.41 1.75
N ALA A 102 -7.86 13.11 1.04
CA ALA A 102 -8.21 13.89 -0.14
C ALA A 102 -8.78 13.00 -1.25
N LEU A 103 -8.14 11.88 -1.56
CA LEU A 103 -8.64 10.91 -2.54
C LEU A 103 -10.02 10.34 -2.15
N ARG A 104 -10.25 10.05 -0.86
CA ARG A 104 -11.56 9.59 -0.38
C ARG A 104 -12.64 10.67 -0.56
N LEU A 105 -12.31 11.93 -0.29
CA LEU A 105 -13.24 13.05 -0.48
C LEU A 105 -13.57 13.24 -1.96
N VAL A 106 -12.58 13.16 -2.85
CA VAL A 106 -12.80 13.18 -4.31
C VAL A 106 -13.70 12.04 -4.75
N ALA A 107 -13.46 10.81 -4.29
CA ALA A 107 -14.30 9.67 -4.60
C ALA A 107 -15.76 9.86 -4.12
N LEU A 108 -15.96 10.47 -2.94
CA LEU A 108 -17.29 10.79 -2.42
C LEU A 108 -17.99 11.85 -3.30
N VAL A 109 -17.28 12.92 -3.66
CA VAL A 109 -17.77 14.01 -4.53
C VAL A 109 -18.19 13.43 -5.88
N ARG A 110 -17.36 12.61 -6.51
CA ARG A 110 -17.69 11.90 -7.76
C ARG A 110 -18.91 10.98 -7.61
N LYS A 111 -18.93 10.14 -6.60
CA LYS A 111 -20.06 9.21 -6.37
C LYS A 111 -21.39 9.92 -6.18
N LYS A 112 -21.37 11.08 -5.50
CA LYS A 112 -22.59 11.87 -5.23
C LYS A 112 -22.84 12.96 -6.26
N GLN A 113 -21.97 13.13 -7.26
CA GLN A 113 -22.04 14.18 -8.29
C GLN A 113 -22.23 15.57 -7.68
N LEU A 114 -21.45 15.88 -6.62
CA LEU A 114 -21.57 17.13 -5.90
C LEU A 114 -20.86 18.25 -6.65
N MET A 115 -21.61 19.24 -7.14
CA MET A 115 -21.05 20.45 -7.74
C MET A 115 -20.51 21.44 -6.68
N GLN A 116 -21.02 21.36 -5.46
CA GLN A 116 -20.58 22.16 -4.31
C GLN A 116 -20.88 21.42 -3.00
N PHE A 117 -20.13 21.75 -1.95
CA PHE A 117 -20.36 21.23 -0.60
C PHE A 117 -19.84 22.19 0.47
N SER A 118 -20.28 22.04 1.72
CA SER A 118 -19.74 22.75 2.88
C SER A 118 -18.95 21.78 3.78
N SER A 119 -18.01 22.31 4.58
CA SER A 119 -17.28 21.52 5.58
C SER A 119 -18.23 20.77 6.51
N ARG A 120 -19.37 21.40 6.88
CA ARG A 120 -20.39 20.81 7.75
C ARG A 120 -21.09 19.61 7.09
N GLN A 121 -21.34 19.64 5.78
CA GLN A 121 -21.92 18.52 5.05
C GLN A 121 -20.96 17.32 5.00
N VAL A 122 -19.66 17.57 4.82
CA VAL A 122 -18.64 16.50 4.84
C VAL A 122 -18.52 15.89 6.24
N LEU A 123 -18.51 16.72 7.30
CA LEU A 123 -18.39 16.25 8.68
C LEU A 123 -19.62 15.50 9.18
N ARG A 124 -20.84 15.88 8.74
CA ARG A 124 -22.09 15.20 9.12
C ARG A 124 -22.33 13.90 8.35
N GLY A 125 -21.82 13.81 7.14
CA GLY A 125 -21.85 12.57 6.38
C GLY A 125 -20.78 11.62 6.91
N GLU A 126 -21.11 10.58 7.63
CA GLU A 126 -20.24 9.56 8.25
C GLU A 126 -19.29 8.85 7.24
N HIS A 127 -19.14 9.38 6.04
CA HIS A 127 -18.63 8.65 4.88
C HIS A 127 -17.14 8.80 4.59
N ALA A 128 -16.42 9.70 5.22
CA ALA A 128 -15.04 9.96 4.83
C ALA A 128 -13.99 9.69 5.93
N GLY A 129 -14.40 9.33 7.15
CA GLY A 129 -13.47 9.14 8.28
C GLY A 129 -12.68 10.42 8.62
N LEU A 130 -13.23 11.60 8.28
CA LEU A 130 -12.61 12.92 8.42
C LEU A 130 -12.98 13.63 9.72
N HIS A 131 -13.47 12.91 10.73
CA HIS A 131 -13.61 13.44 12.07
C HIS A 131 -12.30 13.31 12.84
N PRO A 132 -11.91 14.30 13.62
CA PRO A 132 -12.52 15.61 13.91
C PRO A 132 -12.25 16.67 12.82
N ALA A 133 -12.88 17.84 12.95
CA ALA A 133 -12.75 18.96 11.99
C ALA A 133 -11.31 19.40 11.70
N GLU A 134 -10.40 19.24 12.67
CA GLU A 134 -8.96 19.51 12.54
C GLU A 134 -8.28 18.69 11.44
N LYS A 135 -8.81 17.51 11.11
CA LYS A 135 -8.30 16.66 10.03
C LYS A 135 -8.83 17.08 8.66
N LEU A 136 -9.93 17.81 8.59
CA LEU A 136 -10.56 18.22 7.34
C LEU A 136 -9.84 19.41 6.71
N ASP A 137 -9.38 20.38 7.48
CA ASP A 137 -8.75 21.60 6.96
C ASP A 137 -7.48 21.32 6.11
N PRO A 138 -6.55 20.44 6.52
CA PRO A 138 -5.41 20.07 5.68
C PRO A 138 -5.83 19.40 4.36
N VAL A 139 -6.89 18.60 4.39
CA VAL A 139 -7.43 17.91 3.21
C VAL A 139 -8.03 18.91 2.22
N LEU A 140 -8.81 19.88 2.72
CA LEU A 140 -9.41 20.92 1.88
C LEU A 140 -8.34 21.81 1.24
N ARG A 141 -7.31 22.22 1.99
CA ARG A 141 -6.15 22.94 1.43
C ARG A 141 -5.47 22.15 0.32
N ARG A 142 -5.21 20.88 0.57
CA ARG A 142 -4.57 20.01 -0.42
C ARG A 142 -5.37 19.91 -1.72
N LEU A 143 -6.71 19.85 -1.61
CA LEU A 143 -7.61 19.85 -2.77
C LEU A 143 -7.71 21.20 -3.47
N GLU A 144 -7.61 22.32 -2.73
CA GLU A 144 -7.51 23.67 -3.31
C GLU A 144 -6.19 23.85 -4.07
N GLU A 145 -5.04 23.40 -3.50
CA GLU A 145 -3.73 23.43 -4.15
C GLU A 145 -3.69 22.59 -5.44
N ALA A 146 -4.50 21.53 -5.52
CA ALA A 146 -4.62 20.66 -6.68
C ALA A 146 -5.70 21.13 -7.68
N ASP A 147 -6.26 22.34 -7.53
CA ASP A 147 -7.36 22.88 -8.34
C ASP A 147 -8.60 21.96 -8.44
N CYS A 148 -8.76 21.06 -7.46
CA CYS A 148 -9.91 20.15 -7.39
C CYS A 148 -11.16 20.85 -6.88
N ILE A 149 -10.97 21.81 -5.97
CA ILE A 149 -12.05 22.61 -5.37
C ILE A 149 -11.61 24.07 -5.23
N ARG A 150 -12.59 24.97 -5.07
CA ARG A 150 -12.36 26.39 -4.77
C ARG A 150 -13.27 26.83 -3.64
N SER A 151 -12.71 27.46 -2.59
CA SER A 151 -13.52 28.03 -1.52
C SER A 151 -14.21 29.31 -1.92
N VAL A 152 -15.45 29.46 -1.49
CA VAL A 152 -16.27 30.67 -1.65
C VAL A 152 -16.92 30.99 -0.30
N GLU A 153 -16.77 32.21 0.17
CA GLU A 153 -17.47 32.70 1.35
C GLU A 153 -18.87 33.18 0.98
N ILE A 154 -19.89 32.62 1.62
CA ILE A 154 -21.26 33.08 1.49
C ILE A 154 -21.53 34.00 2.68
N PRO A 155 -21.85 35.28 2.44
CA PRO A 155 -22.18 36.24 3.48
C PRO A 155 -23.37 35.73 4.31
N ALA A 156 -23.40 36.11 5.59
CA ALA A 156 -24.54 35.83 6.46
C ALA A 156 -25.84 36.38 5.85
N GLY A 157 -26.91 35.60 5.91
CA GLY A 157 -28.22 36.00 5.41
C GLY A 157 -28.81 37.16 6.24
N PRO A 158 -29.92 37.78 5.78
CA PRO A 158 -30.53 38.97 6.40
C PRO A 158 -30.97 38.74 7.86
N ASN A 159 -31.11 37.51 8.31
CA ASN A 159 -31.48 37.15 9.69
C ASN A 159 -30.27 36.94 10.64
N GLY A 160 -29.07 37.35 10.22
CA GLY A 160 -27.85 37.17 10.96
C GLY A 160 -27.34 35.69 10.88
N GLY A 161 -26.11 35.46 11.28
CA GLY A 161 -25.50 34.15 11.28
C GLY A 161 -24.01 34.26 10.97
N ARG A 162 -23.27 33.18 11.19
CA ARG A 162 -21.86 33.10 10.84
C ARG A 162 -21.72 32.88 9.32
N PRO A 163 -20.83 33.56 8.61
CA PRO A 163 -20.53 33.27 7.19
C PRO A 163 -20.27 31.78 6.98
N GLU A 164 -20.85 31.22 5.94
CA GLU A 164 -20.66 29.84 5.57
C GLU A 164 -19.58 29.71 4.50
N LYS A 165 -18.54 28.91 4.74
CA LYS A 165 -17.54 28.58 3.74
C LYS A 165 -18.02 27.38 2.92
N ARG A 166 -18.22 27.59 1.61
CA ARG A 166 -18.55 26.54 0.64
C ARG A 166 -17.41 26.29 -0.30
N TYR A 167 -17.36 25.09 -0.84
CA TYR A 167 -16.35 24.65 -1.80
C TYR A 167 -17.05 24.28 -3.10
N LEU A 168 -16.71 24.99 -4.18
CA LEU A 168 -17.12 24.64 -5.54
C LEU A 168 -16.18 23.55 -6.05
N VAL A 169 -16.75 22.52 -6.68
CA VAL A 169 -16.00 21.40 -7.24
C VAL A 169 -15.62 21.71 -8.69
N ASN A 170 -14.40 21.37 -9.08
CA ASN A 170 -13.98 21.48 -10.46
C ASN A 170 -14.81 20.49 -11.32
N PRO A 171 -15.53 20.94 -12.36
CA PRO A 171 -16.35 20.07 -13.21
C PRO A 171 -15.58 18.88 -13.82
N ALA A 172 -14.31 19.06 -14.14
CA ALA A 172 -13.45 17.98 -14.66
C ALA A 172 -13.31 16.78 -13.71
N LEU A 173 -13.61 16.96 -12.42
CA LEU A 173 -13.66 15.84 -11.47
C LEU A 173 -14.91 14.99 -11.57
N LEU A 174 -15.97 15.47 -12.22
CA LEU A 174 -17.28 14.82 -12.30
C LEU A 174 -17.46 14.02 -13.60
N GLU A 175 -16.55 14.19 -14.54
CA GLU A 175 -16.42 13.38 -15.75
C GLU A 175 -15.70 12.04 -15.42
#